data_762d9bcd7cad8976d6178926481921f7
#
_entry.id   762d9bcd7cad8976d6178926481921f7
#
_cell.length_a   1.000
_cell.length_b   1.000
_cell.length_c   1.000
_cell.angle_alpha   90.00
_cell.angle_beta   90.00
_cell.angle_gamma   90.00
#
_symmetry.space_group_name_H-M   'P 1'
#
loop_
_entity.id
_entity.type
_entity.pdbx_description
1 polymer ?
#
loop_
_entity_poly.entity_id
_entity_poly.type
_entity_poly.pdbx_seq_one_letter_code
_entity_poly.pdbx_strand_id
1 'polypeptide(L)'
;LNWRAGELTFVTPAGRELQIKGAEPGFKAKIIIHDFRFMRRVLASGDIGFAEGYMAGEWETPDLSAVLCAVSLNFDRLAKLVLGNPVARAVNFVGHRLNANTRKGSRKNIHAHYDLGNAFYSRWLDQTMTYSSARYAHAGQALDQAQTHKYQTLAQGMGLASGQSVLEIGCGWGGFAEFAAKEVGAKVTAITI
;
A
#
# COMPACT_ATOMS: atom_id res chain seq x y z
N LEU A 1 5.84 -23.60 9.71
CA LEU A 1 5.92 -22.13 9.63
C LEU A 1 6.17 -21.59 11.04
N ASN A 2 7.16 -20.73 11.21
CA ASN A 2 7.42 -20.07 12.48
C ASN A 2 6.51 -18.82 12.57
N TRP A 3 5.24 -19.03 12.93
CA TRP A 3 4.22 -17.99 13.08
C TRP A 3 4.35 -17.34 14.45
N ARG A 4 4.46 -16.01 14.51
CA ARG A 4 4.73 -15.29 15.76
C ARG A 4 3.44 -14.91 16.49
N ALA A 5 2.50 -14.26 15.80
CA ALA A 5 1.33 -13.66 16.40
C ALA A 5 0.04 -14.03 15.66
N GLY A 6 -1.03 -14.26 16.43
CA GLY A 6 -2.35 -14.60 15.89
C GLY A 6 -2.49 -16.03 15.40
N GLU A 7 -3.53 -16.26 14.63
CA GLU A 7 -3.88 -17.57 14.07
C GLU A 7 -4.12 -17.48 12.57
N LEU A 8 -3.62 -18.46 11.82
CA LEU A 8 -3.88 -18.58 10.39
C LEU A 8 -4.39 -19.99 10.10
N THR A 9 -5.59 -20.07 9.53
CA THR A 9 -6.21 -21.32 9.10
C THR A 9 -6.21 -21.39 7.57
N PHE A 10 -5.64 -22.46 7.03
CA PHE A 10 -5.74 -22.81 5.63
C PHE A 10 -6.80 -23.89 5.44
N VAL A 11 -7.68 -23.72 4.46
CA VAL A 11 -8.59 -24.76 3.99
C VAL A 11 -8.10 -25.20 2.61
N THR A 12 -7.78 -26.47 2.48
CA THR A 12 -7.33 -27.02 1.19
C THR A 12 -8.51 -27.28 0.26
N PRO A 13 -8.30 -27.48 -1.07
CA PRO A 13 -9.37 -27.83 -2.01
C PRO A 13 -10.13 -29.13 -1.63
N ALA A 14 -9.49 -30.00 -0.86
CA ALA A 14 -10.11 -31.21 -0.33
C ALA A 14 -10.88 -30.99 0.99
N GLY A 15 -11.05 -29.73 1.42
CA GLY A 15 -11.76 -29.38 2.65
C GLY A 15 -10.96 -29.61 3.95
N ARG A 16 -9.68 -30.01 3.87
CA ARG A 16 -8.85 -30.19 5.07
C ARG A 16 -8.43 -28.85 5.64
N GLU A 17 -8.65 -28.65 6.94
CA GLU A 17 -8.19 -27.47 7.65
C GLU A 17 -6.80 -27.71 8.27
N LEU A 18 -5.92 -26.73 8.08
CA LEU A 18 -4.59 -26.67 8.68
C LEU A 18 -4.48 -25.34 9.45
N GLN A 19 -4.35 -25.42 10.75
CA GLN A 19 -4.24 -24.24 11.61
C GLN A 19 -2.80 -24.05 12.08
N ILE A 20 -2.36 -22.82 12.01
CA ILE A 20 -1.07 -22.36 12.54
C ILE A 20 -1.37 -21.29 13.59
N LYS A 21 -0.82 -21.47 14.79
CA LYS A 21 -1.02 -20.54 15.90
C LYS A 21 0.31 -19.98 16.37
N GLY A 22 0.37 -18.67 16.54
CA GLY A 22 1.49 -17.97 17.16
C GLY A 22 1.42 -18.00 18.68
N ALA A 23 2.55 -17.70 19.30
CA ALA A 23 2.66 -17.56 20.74
C ALA A 23 2.09 -16.23 21.27
N GLU A 24 2.06 -15.21 20.43
CA GLU A 24 1.59 -13.86 20.78
C GLU A 24 0.14 -13.65 20.30
N PRO A 25 -0.65 -12.80 20.98
CA PRO A 25 -1.97 -12.39 20.52
C PRO A 25 -1.88 -11.71 19.13
N GLY A 26 -2.93 -11.84 18.32
CA GLY A 26 -2.98 -11.24 16.99
C GLY A 26 -4.27 -11.59 16.27
N PHE A 27 -4.30 -11.29 14.98
CA PHE A 27 -5.46 -11.52 14.13
C PHE A 27 -5.70 -13.01 13.89
N LYS A 28 -6.98 -13.36 13.76
CA LYS A 28 -7.41 -14.68 13.29
C LYS A 28 -7.80 -14.57 11.84
N ALA A 29 -7.06 -15.23 10.98
CA ALA A 29 -7.26 -15.18 9.54
C ALA A 29 -7.54 -16.58 8.98
N LYS A 30 -8.35 -16.63 7.91
CA LYS A 30 -8.68 -17.86 7.19
C LYS A 30 -8.41 -17.67 5.70
N ILE A 31 -7.68 -18.60 5.10
CA ILE A 31 -7.42 -18.64 3.65
C ILE A 31 -7.98 -19.95 3.11
N ILE A 32 -8.88 -19.87 2.15
CA ILE A 32 -9.48 -20.99 1.44
C ILE A 32 -8.75 -21.14 0.11
N ILE A 33 -8.06 -22.25 -0.07
CA ILE A 33 -7.26 -22.53 -1.26
C ILE A 33 -8.13 -23.30 -2.26
N HIS A 34 -8.28 -22.73 -3.46
CA HIS A 34 -8.95 -23.39 -4.58
C HIS A 34 -7.96 -24.06 -5.51
N ASP A 35 -6.76 -23.47 -5.68
CA ASP A 35 -5.71 -24.02 -6.53
C ASP A 35 -4.32 -23.80 -5.89
N PHE A 36 -3.53 -24.84 -5.82
CA PHE A 36 -2.17 -24.79 -5.28
C PHE A 36 -1.18 -24.02 -6.18
N ARG A 37 -1.58 -23.57 -7.37
CA ARG A 37 -0.77 -22.68 -8.22
C ARG A 37 -0.40 -21.40 -7.47
N PHE A 38 -1.25 -20.91 -6.57
CA PHE A 38 -0.96 -19.74 -5.77
C PHE A 38 0.32 -19.90 -4.93
N MET A 39 0.59 -21.10 -4.40
CA MET A 39 1.83 -21.39 -3.65
C MET A 39 3.07 -21.20 -4.53
N ARG A 40 2.97 -21.60 -5.80
CA ARG A 40 4.07 -21.39 -6.78
C ARG A 40 4.28 -19.93 -7.08
N ARG A 41 3.19 -19.12 -7.18
CA ARG A 41 3.27 -17.66 -7.34
C ARG A 41 3.93 -17.02 -6.14
N VAL A 42 3.54 -17.38 -4.93
CA VAL A 42 4.14 -16.86 -3.69
C VAL A 42 5.64 -17.18 -3.61
N LEU A 43 6.04 -18.40 -3.96
CA LEU A 43 7.46 -18.80 -3.99
C LEU A 43 8.27 -18.07 -5.06
N ALA A 44 7.66 -17.74 -6.20
CA ALA A 44 8.31 -17.05 -7.31
C ALA A 44 8.37 -15.53 -7.12
N SER A 45 7.30 -14.91 -6.61
CA SER A 45 7.09 -13.46 -6.63
C SER A 45 6.69 -12.87 -5.26
N GLY A 46 6.74 -13.66 -4.19
CA GLY A 46 6.47 -13.20 -2.83
C GLY A 46 5.06 -12.63 -2.64
N ASP A 47 4.98 -11.43 -2.11
CA ASP A 47 3.75 -10.68 -1.86
C ASP A 47 2.98 -10.35 -3.14
N ILE A 48 3.66 -10.06 -4.23
CA ILE A 48 3.04 -9.86 -5.55
C ILE A 48 2.34 -11.16 -5.98
N GLY A 49 3.01 -12.30 -5.88
CA GLY A 49 2.42 -13.61 -6.20
C GLY A 49 1.24 -13.98 -5.30
N PHE A 50 1.25 -13.54 -4.05
CA PHE A 50 0.14 -13.69 -3.12
C PHE A 50 -1.09 -12.90 -3.60
N ALA A 51 -0.91 -11.63 -3.97
CA ALA A 51 -1.97 -10.77 -4.49
C ALA A 51 -2.51 -11.26 -5.85
N GLU A 52 -1.61 -11.66 -6.77
CA GLU A 52 -2.00 -12.24 -8.07
C GLU A 52 -2.84 -13.52 -7.92
N GLY A 53 -2.49 -14.38 -6.96
CA GLY A 53 -3.27 -15.58 -6.64
C GLY A 53 -4.69 -15.27 -6.18
N TYR A 54 -4.86 -14.23 -5.35
CA TYR A 54 -6.18 -13.73 -4.94
C TYR A 54 -7.00 -13.22 -6.13
N MET A 55 -6.40 -12.35 -6.94
CA MET A 55 -7.08 -11.81 -8.14
C MET A 55 -7.43 -12.89 -9.18
N ALA A 56 -6.64 -13.96 -9.24
CA ALA A 56 -6.90 -15.09 -10.12
C ALA A 56 -7.92 -16.11 -9.54
N GLY A 57 -8.44 -15.88 -8.33
CA GLY A 57 -9.36 -16.79 -7.65
C GLY A 57 -8.71 -18.13 -7.24
N GLU A 58 -7.39 -18.18 -7.13
CA GLU A 58 -6.67 -19.38 -6.68
C GLU A 58 -6.80 -19.59 -5.17
N TRP A 59 -7.10 -18.52 -4.45
CA TRP A 59 -7.48 -18.54 -3.03
C TRP A 59 -8.47 -17.41 -2.72
N GLU A 60 -9.23 -17.58 -1.65
CA GLU A 60 -10.16 -16.58 -1.14
C GLU A 60 -10.15 -16.51 0.39
N THR A 61 -10.84 -15.54 0.96
CA THR A 61 -10.98 -15.36 2.41
C THR A 61 -12.30 -14.68 2.74
N PRO A 62 -12.94 -15.00 3.88
CA PRO A 62 -14.09 -14.26 4.37
C PRO A 62 -13.73 -12.86 4.89
N ASP A 63 -12.45 -12.62 5.25
CA ASP A 63 -11.98 -11.33 5.77
C ASP A 63 -10.54 -11.06 5.27
N LEU A 64 -10.47 -10.29 4.18
CA LEU A 64 -9.19 -9.91 3.57
C LEU A 64 -8.36 -9.02 4.51
N SER A 65 -9.02 -8.15 5.27
CA SER A 65 -8.35 -7.27 6.22
C SER A 65 -7.64 -8.06 7.32
N ALA A 66 -8.31 -9.06 7.89
CA ALA A 66 -7.71 -9.95 8.89
C ALA A 66 -6.52 -10.73 8.32
N VAL A 67 -6.59 -11.19 7.06
CA VAL A 67 -5.47 -11.88 6.39
C VAL A 67 -4.28 -10.93 6.21
N LEU A 68 -4.51 -9.73 5.69
CA LEU A 68 -3.44 -8.75 5.46
C LEU A 68 -2.77 -8.34 6.79
N CYS A 69 -3.56 -8.08 7.83
CA CYS A 69 -3.03 -7.78 9.17
C CYS A 69 -2.24 -8.95 9.75
N ALA A 70 -2.74 -10.18 9.65
CA ALA A 70 -2.04 -11.36 10.14
C ALA A 70 -0.71 -11.60 9.41
N VAL A 71 -0.69 -11.45 8.08
CA VAL A 71 0.52 -11.54 7.25
C VAL A 71 1.50 -10.44 7.62
N SER A 72 1.04 -9.20 7.78
CA SER A 72 1.87 -8.04 8.13
C SER A 72 2.58 -8.22 9.48
N LEU A 73 1.87 -8.69 10.52
CA LEU A 73 2.45 -8.98 11.84
C LEU A 73 3.53 -10.07 11.81
N ASN A 74 3.49 -10.95 10.81
CA ASN A 74 4.41 -12.07 10.65
C ASN A 74 5.37 -11.90 9.46
N PHE A 75 5.40 -10.71 8.84
CA PHE A 75 6.10 -10.46 7.58
C PHE A 75 7.58 -10.82 7.61
N ASP A 76 8.31 -10.44 8.67
CA ASP A 76 9.75 -10.72 8.79
C ASP A 76 10.07 -12.22 8.77
N ARG A 77 9.15 -13.05 9.28
CA ARG A 77 9.31 -14.50 9.31
C ARG A 77 8.94 -15.15 7.98
N LEU A 78 7.92 -14.62 7.33
CA LEU A 78 7.51 -15.04 5.98
C LEU A 78 8.56 -14.63 4.94
N ALA A 79 9.09 -13.40 5.04
CA ALA A 79 10.14 -12.91 4.16
C ALA A 79 11.40 -13.79 4.21
N LYS A 80 11.79 -14.28 5.39
CA LYS A 80 12.92 -15.21 5.51
C LYS A 80 12.71 -16.54 4.78
N LEU A 81 11.48 -17.04 4.72
CA LEU A 81 11.14 -18.25 3.96
C LEU A 81 11.22 -18.03 2.45
N VAL A 82 10.75 -16.89 1.97
CA VAL A 82 10.74 -16.56 0.54
C VAL A 82 12.12 -16.06 0.07
N LEU A 83 12.78 -15.18 0.84
CA LEU A 83 14.05 -14.58 0.50
C LEU A 83 15.27 -15.46 0.84
N GLY A 84 15.08 -16.48 1.69
CA GLY A 84 16.14 -17.43 2.06
C GLY A 84 16.54 -18.39 0.93
N ASN A 85 15.74 -18.50 -0.13
CA ASN A 85 16.03 -19.37 -1.26
C ASN A 85 16.97 -18.66 -2.25
N PRO A 86 18.20 -19.18 -2.50
CA PRO A 86 19.18 -18.58 -3.40
C PRO A 86 18.67 -18.48 -4.86
N VAL A 87 17.82 -19.41 -5.27
CA VAL A 87 17.19 -19.40 -6.62
C VAL A 87 16.19 -18.25 -6.74
N ALA A 88 15.33 -18.05 -5.72
CA ALA A 88 14.39 -16.92 -5.69
C ALA A 88 15.16 -15.57 -5.69
N ARG A 89 16.27 -15.48 -4.96
CA ARG A 89 17.13 -14.28 -4.97
C ARG A 89 17.73 -14.00 -6.35
N ALA A 90 18.19 -15.03 -7.06
CA ALA A 90 18.75 -14.88 -8.40
C ALA A 90 17.68 -14.44 -9.41
N VAL A 91 16.50 -15.05 -9.38
CA VAL A 91 15.36 -14.68 -10.24
C VAL A 91 14.91 -13.24 -9.96
N ASN A 92 14.75 -12.87 -8.68
CA ASN A 92 14.40 -11.51 -8.28
C ASN A 92 15.48 -10.48 -8.67
N PHE A 93 16.78 -10.83 -8.58
CA PHE A 93 17.88 -9.97 -9.01
C PHE A 93 17.83 -9.70 -10.53
N VAL A 94 17.60 -10.74 -11.33
CA VAL A 94 17.45 -10.61 -12.80
C VAL A 94 16.19 -9.80 -13.13
N GLY A 95 15.04 -10.08 -12.49
CA GLY A 95 13.81 -9.31 -12.65
C GLY A 95 13.97 -7.84 -12.28
N HIS A 96 14.66 -7.56 -11.17
CA HIS A 96 14.96 -6.18 -10.73
C HIS A 96 15.86 -5.43 -11.71
N ARG A 97 16.80 -6.13 -12.32
CA ARG A 97 17.71 -5.55 -13.32
C ARG A 97 17.01 -5.26 -14.67
N LEU A 98 16.03 -6.08 -15.05
CA LEU A 98 15.19 -5.87 -16.23
C LEU A 98 14.16 -4.73 -16.02
N ASN A 99 13.73 -4.50 -14.78
CA ASN A 99 12.84 -3.41 -14.37
C ASN A 99 13.57 -2.22 -13.75
N ALA A 100 14.88 -2.05 -14.05
CA ALA A 100 15.66 -0.95 -13.50
C ALA A 100 15.05 0.41 -13.82
N ASN A 101 15.04 1.31 -12.84
CA ASN A 101 14.55 2.68 -12.94
C ASN A 101 15.46 3.54 -13.84
N THR A 102 15.47 3.23 -15.14
CA THR A 102 16.02 4.12 -16.15
C THR A 102 15.04 5.28 -16.37
N ARG A 103 15.50 6.42 -16.93
CA ARG A 103 14.59 7.56 -17.25
C ARG A 103 13.36 7.14 -18.06
N LYS A 104 13.48 6.17 -18.99
CA LYS A 104 12.35 5.58 -19.73
C LYS A 104 11.51 4.63 -18.87
N GLY A 105 12.14 3.81 -18.03
CA GLY A 105 11.47 2.88 -17.11
C GLY A 105 10.70 3.61 -16.02
N SER A 106 11.27 4.65 -15.42
CA SER A 106 10.60 5.48 -14.41
C SER A 106 9.34 6.12 -14.96
N ARG A 107 9.39 6.69 -16.18
CA ARG A 107 8.21 7.30 -16.82
C ARG A 107 7.11 6.27 -17.06
N LYS A 108 7.45 5.07 -17.54
CA LYS A 108 6.50 3.98 -17.73
C LYS A 108 5.91 3.48 -16.41
N ASN A 109 6.73 3.34 -15.37
CA ASN A 109 6.29 2.90 -14.05
C ASN A 109 5.38 3.93 -13.38
N ILE A 110 5.68 5.24 -13.52
CA ILE A 110 4.85 6.33 -13.01
C ILE A 110 3.51 6.36 -13.75
N HIS A 111 3.50 6.29 -15.08
CA HIS A 111 2.26 6.20 -15.85
C HIS A 111 1.41 5.00 -15.42
N ALA A 112 1.99 3.82 -15.30
CA ALA A 112 1.26 2.63 -14.85
C ALA A 112 0.69 2.77 -13.43
N HIS A 113 1.36 3.52 -12.54
CA HIS A 113 0.90 3.73 -11.17
C HIS A 113 -0.31 4.68 -11.11
N TYR A 114 -0.37 5.70 -11.96
CA TYR A 114 -1.48 6.68 -12.01
C TYR A 114 -2.55 6.36 -13.07
N ASP A 115 -2.31 5.38 -13.93
CA ASP A 115 -3.20 4.97 -15.04
C ASP A 115 -4.52 4.31 -14.57
N LEU A 116 -4.64 4.03 -13.25
CA LEU A 116 -5.88 3.53 -12.64
C LEU A 116 -7.04 4.55 -12.72
N GLY A 117 -6.71 5.83 -12.98
CA GLY A 117 -7.66 6.91 -13.21
C GLY A 117 -8.39 7.41 -11.95
N ASN A 118 -8.96 8.60 -12.07
CA ASN A 118 -9.64 9.29 -10.96
C ASN A 118 -10.80 8.48 -10.37
N ALA A 119 -11.51 7.70 -11.20
CA ALA A 119 -12.63 6.86 -10.75
C ALA A 119 -12.21 5.76 -9.75
N PHE A 120 -10.98 5.29 -9.84
CA PHE A 120 -10.41 4.36 -8.86
C PHE A 120 -10.06 5.08 -7.56
N TYR A 121 -9.28 6.16 -7.66
CA TYR A 121 -8.78 6.86 -6.48
C TYR A 121 -9.89 7.54 -5.67
N SER A 122 -10.92 8.08 -6.30
CA SER A 122 -12.08 8.69 -5.62
C SER A 122 -12.91 7.72 -4.78
N ARG A 123 -12.68 6.41 -4.90
CA ARG A 123 -13.41 5.40 -4.09
C ARG A 123 -12.86 5.25 -2.67
N TRP A 124 -11.63 5.67 -2.43
CA TRP A 124 -10.96 5.45 -1.14
C TRP A 124 -10.13 6.65 -0.64
N LEU A 125 -9.83 7.61 -1.50
CA LEU A 125 -9.32 8.91 -1.05
C LEU A 125 -10.46 9.79 -0.52
N ASP A 126 -10.10 10.75 0.34
CA ASP A 126 -11.01 11.79 0.79
C ASP A 126 -11.33 12.78 -0.34
N GLN A 127 -12.23 13.73 -0.07
CA GLN A 127 -12.69 14.71 -1.07
C GLN A 127 -11.56 15.60 -1.63
N THR A 128 -10.48 15.78 -0.88
CA THR A 128 -9.30 16.55 -1.36
C THR A 128 -8.43 15.75 -2.32
N MET A 129 -8.77 14.48 -2.58
CA MET A 129 -7.99 13.57 -3.42
C MET A 129 -6.52 13.48 -3.00
N THR A 130 -6.23 13.60 -1.71
CA THR A 130 -4.86 13.60 -1.22
C THR A 130 -4.28 12.20 -1.12
N TYR A 131 -3.38 11.87 -2.02
CA TYR A 131 -2.69 10.57 -2.07
C TYR A 131 -1.40 10.59 -1.26
N SER A 132 -1.50 11.00 -0.01
CA SER A 132 -0.42 10.94 0.96
C SER A 132 -0.99 10.85 2.37
N SER A 133 -0.16 10.42 3.35
CA SER A 133 -0.61 10.24 4.72
C SER A 133 -1.19 11.52 5.32
N ALA A 134 -2.28 11.38 6.06
CA ALA A 134 -2.88 12.48 6.81
C ALA A 134 -2.14 12.73 8.14
N ARG A 135 -2.36 13.89 8.75
CA ARG A 135 -1.87 14.24 10.08
C ARG A 135 -3.05 14.37 11.05
N TYR A 136 -3.26 13.36 11.84
CA TYR A 136 -4.32 13.34 12.84
C TYR A 136 -3.93 14.13 14.07
N ALA A 137 -4.80 15.02 14.52
CA ALA A 137 -4.62 15.77 15.78
C ALA A 137 -5.07 14.93 16.99
N HIS A 138 -6.04 14.04 16.80
CA HIS A 138 -6.55 13.15 17.84
C HIS A 138 -7.16 11.87 17.23
N ALA A 139 -7.29 10.83 18.05
CA ALA A 139 -7.95 9.61 17.66
C ALA A 139 -9.42 9.86 17.29
N GLY A 140 -9.90 9.27 16.19
CA GLY A 140 -11.27 9.42 15.70
C GLY A 140 -11.52 10.66 14.83
N GLN A 141 -10.51 11.49 14.55
CA GLN A 141 -10.64 12.58 13.59
C GLN A 141 -10.94 12.02 12.18
N ALA A 142 -11.84 12.66 11.43
CA ALA A 142 -12.14 12.28 10.06
C ALA A 142 -10.95 12.52 9.12
N LEU A 143 -10.82 11.72 8.07
CA LEU A 143 -9.67 11.74 7.16
C LEU A 143 -9.49 13.10 6.47
N ASP A 144 -10.56 13.71 5.99
CA ASP A 144 -10.58 15.03 5.34
C ASP A 144 -10.09 16.14 6.27
N GLN A 145 -10.51 16.09 7.55
CA GLN A 145 -10.05 17.01 8.59
C GLN A 145 -8.56 16.80 8.91
N ALA A 146 -8.10 15.55 8.94
CA ALA A 146 -6.71 15.23 9.17
C ALA A 146 -5.81 15.65 7.99
N GLN A 147 -6.32 15.57 6.75
CA GLN A 147 -5.64 16.11 5.57
C GLN A 147 -5.55 17.64 5.63
N THR A 148 -6.64 18.31 5.97
CA THR A 148 -6.65 19.78 6.18
C THR A 148 -5.68 20.20 7.28
N HIS A 149 -5.66 19.48 8.40
CA HIS A 149 -4.71 19.74 9.50
C HIS A 149 -3.25 19.56 9.07
N LYS A 150 -2.97 18.60 8.19
CA LYS A 150 -1.65 18.46 7.57
C LYS A 150 -1.27 19.72 6.79
N TYR A 151 -2.16 20.22 5.94
CA TYR A 151 -1.93 21.42 5.12
C TYR A 151 -1.70 22.66 5.98
N GLN A 152 -2.53 22.85 7.01
CA GLN A 152 -2.36 23.94 7.97
C GLN A 152 -0.99 23.88 8.66
N THR A 153 -0.60 22.70 9.13
CA THR A 153 0.69 22.51 9.79
C THR A 153 1.85 22.77 8.85
N LEU A 154 1.74 22.36 7.59
CA LEU A 154 2.77 22.61 6.58
C LEU A 154 2.90 24.12 6.29
N ALA A 155 1.79 24.80 6.05
CA ALA A 155 1.77 26.23 5.80
C ALA A 155 2.33 27.04 6.97
N GLN A 156 1.96 26.69 8.20
CA GLN A 156 2.49 27.28 9.43
C GLN A 156 4.00 27.05 9.59
N GLY A 157 4.45 25.81 9.34
CA GLY A 157 5.88 25.46 9.43
C GLY A 157 6.75 26.20 8.42
N MET A 158 6.19 26.58 7.26
CA MET A 158 6.87 27.41 6.26
C MET A 158 6.74 28.92 6.54
N GLY A 159 5.91 29.32 7.49
CA GLY A 159 5.57 30.74 7.70
C GLY A 159 4.83 31.33 6.50
N LEU A 160 4.06 30.53 5.75
CA LEU A 160 3.38 30.96 4.53
C LEU A 160 2.27 31.95 4.87
N ALA A 161 2.31 33.13 4.23
CA ALA A 161 1.37 34.23 4.42
C ALA A 161 0.72 34.66 3.09
N SER A 162 -0.37 35.40 3.22
CA SER A 162 -1.10 35.94 2.07
C SER A 162 -0.20 36.77 1.15
N GLY A 163 -0.36 36.61 -0.16
CA GLY A 163 0.39 37.28 -1.20
C GLY A 163 1.78 36.68 -1.49
N GLN A 164 2.31 35.81 -0.64
CA GLN A 164 3.58 35.12 -0.89
C GLN A 164 3.46 34.10 -2.01
N SER A 165 4.57 33.78 -2.65
CA SER A 165 4.64 32.74 -3.70
C SER A 165 5.20 31.47 -3.14
N VAL A 166 4.59 30.35 -3.52
CA VAL A 166 5.02 29.00 -3.15
C VAL A 166 5.08 28.10 -4.39
N LEU A 167 6.12 27.28 -4.48
CA LEU A 167 6.27 26.23 -5.48
C LEU A 167 6.00 24.87 -4.82
N GLU A 168 5.01 24.15 -5.36
CA GLU A 168 4.71 22.76 -4.96
C GLU A 168 5.19 21.81 -6.05
N ILE A 169 6.10 20.90 -5.68
CA ILE A 169 6.64 19.87 -6.57
C ILE A 169 6.01 18.52 -6.21
N GLY A 170 5.26 17.92 -7.16
CA GLY A 170 4.51 16.70 -6.93
C GLY A 170 3.15 16.97 -6.27
N CYS A 171 2.40 17.95 -6.79
CA CYS A 171 1.13 18.36 -6.19
C CYS A 171 -0.01 17.33 -6.31
N GLY A 172 0.17 16.24 -7.06
CA GLY A 172 -0.88 15.26 -7.30
C GLY A 172 -2.14 15.92 -7.87
N TRP A 173 -3.27 15.79 -7.19
CA TRP A 173 -4.54 16.45 -7.56
C TRP A 173 -4.68 17.88 -7.05
N GLY A 174 -3.64 18.43 -6.43
CA GLY A 174 -3.57 19.85 -6.06
C GLY A 174 -4.19 20.19 -4.70
N GLY A 175 -4.39 19.22 -3.80
CA GLY A 175 -5.03 19.47 -2.51
C GLY A 175 -4.35 20.55 -1.67
N PHE A 176 -3.01 20.52 -1.54
CA PHE A 176 -2.29 21.59 -0.84
C PHE A 176 -2.27 22.90 -1.64
N ALA A 177 -2.12 22.85 -2.96
CA ALA A 177 -2.17 24.03 -3.80
C ALA A 177 -3.49 24.80 -3.64
N GLU A 178 -4.61 24.08 -3.66
CA GLU A 178 -5.94 24.63 -3.43
C GLU A 178 -6.07 25.26 -2.04
N PHE A 179 -5.65 24.53 -1.00
CA PHE A 179 -5.63 25.03 0.37
C PHE A 179 -4.80 26.31 0.51
N ALA A 180 -3.57 26.31 0.00
CA ALA A 180 -2.67 27.45 0.10
C ALA A 180 -3.21 28.69 -0.64
N ALA A 181 -3.86 28.50 -1.79
CA ALA A 181 -4.46 29.58 -2.53
C ALA A 181 -5.73 30.14 -1.86
N LYS A 182 -6.65 29.25 -1.42
CA LYS A 182 -7.95 29.66 -0.88
C LYS A 182 -7.89 30.11 0.58
N GLU A 183 -7.22 29.34 1.42
CA GLU A 183 -7.25 29.55 2.87
C GLU A 183 -6.13 30.47 3.34
N VAL A 184 -4.95 30.45 2.68
CA VAL A 184 -3.82 31.31 3.05
C VAL A 184 -3.74 32.54 2.17
N GLY A 185 -4.27 32.51 0.96
CA GLY A 185 -4.17 33.60 -0.03
C GLY A 185 -2.79 33.65 -0.71
N ALA A 186 -2.08 32.54 -0.79
CA ALA A 186 -0.78 32.43 -1.43
C ALA A 186 -0.89 32.34 -2.96
N LYS A 187 0.17 32.75 -3.66
CA LYS A 187 0.32 32.55 -5.11
C LYS A 187 1.02 31.22 -5.33
N VAL A 188 0.30 30.23 -5.84
CA VAL A 188 0.82 28.85 -5.98
C VAL A 188 1.23 28.58 -7.41
N THR A 189 2.45 28.05 -7.57
CA THR A 189 2.88 27.36 -8.78
C THR A 189 3.04 25.89 -8.43
N ALA A 190 2.28 25.03 -9.10
CA ALA A 190 2.28 23.60 -8.81
C ALA A 190 2.67 22.80 -10.05
N ILE A 191 3.50 21.77 -9.86
CA ILE A 191 3.90 20.85 -10.93
C ILE A 191 3.64 19.41 -10.47
N THR A 192 3.13 18.59 -11.38
CA THR A 192 2.91 17.16 -11.20
C THR A 192 3.25 16.39 -12.46
N ILE A 193 3.22 15.08 -12.39
CA ILE A 193 3.52 14.19 -13.53
C ILE A 193 2.20 13.72 -14.12
#